data_783afb08f16c6b889f391571befecfd8
#
_entry.id   783afb08f16c6b889f391571befecfd8
#
_cell.length_a   1.000
_cell.length_b   1.000
_cell.length_c   1.000
_cell.angle_alpha   90.00
_cell.angle_beta   90.00
_cell.angle_gamma   90.00
#
_symmetry.space_group_name_H-M   'P 1'
#
loop_
_entity.id
_entity.type
_entity.pdbx_description
1 polymer ?
#
loop_
_entity_poly.entity_id
_entity_poly.type
_entity_poly.pdbx_seq_one_letter_code
_entity_poly.pdbx_strand_id
1 'polypeptide(L)'
;STGCHLHFGMHLNGSSVNPLNYVSSGDTLAKYSGAKSGGTATNTVKALFTAYYPANNAMEGGFLDALGNKLDPSKHTCAAPPSIPFGTKVTVQGTGTALDGVTYTVNDRGGMIQIEGGVYHFDLLMSSNAECNRWGKKYGKAVIGGSGGSSGSTSSGTSTEKEKKDITTVVVKSVTGAAGTRKEILRDVPSYQLPGAELIIQNRNGQLQQPMIEGDIVWETTRSGAASSLTFTVVKDDTLNFHEGNPVSFRFNGSNVFYGYVFKKSRSDNRLIKVTAYDQLRYFKNKDTISYTNKTYADVLKMLAADYGLKVGTVTDTKYKIPQRIEEGTLFDMLGNASDLTIINTGKVYVLYDDFGKLCLKPYESLLLPLYIDEDTAQGYSYTSSIDSDVYNRIKLAWDNDETGVREVHVMNNTASQSKWGTLQYYEKLDNALNTADLQTKAKALMKYYNVIHRELTMQKVFGDVRARAGTSVCVGMGLGDINIKNYMCVEKAKHTFSNGLYTMDLYLSGIRGEFSA
;
A
#
# COMPACT_ATOMS: atom_id res chain seq x y z
N SER A 1 -15.82 -31.07 0.51
CA SER A 1 -15.04 -32.25 0.87
C SER A 1 -13.95 -31.84 1.84
N THR A 2 -14.20 -32.02 3.14
CA THR A 2 -13.25 -31.75 4.22
C THR A 2 -12.38 -32.99 4.46
N GLY A 3 -11.49 -33.31 3.51
CA GLY A 3 -10.43 -34.29 3.73
C GLY A 3 -9.15 -33.60 4.19
N CYS A 4 -8.29 -34.30 4.95
CA CYS A 4 -6.95 -33.81 5.26
C CYS A 4 -6.23 -33.43 3.97
N HIS A 5 -5.83 -32.19 3.84
CA HIS A 5 -5.08 -31.68 2.70
C HIS A 5 -3.86 -30.90 3.21
N LEU A 6 -2.77 -30.99 2.46
CA LEU A 6 -1.52 -30.31 2.77
C LEU A 6 -1.53 -28.92 2.09
N HIS A 7 -1.42 -27.86 2.87
CA HIS A 7 -1.09 -26.55 2.33
C HIS A 7 0.41 -26.47 2.07
N PHE A 8 0.79 -26.33 0.81
CA PHE A 8 2.16 -26.19 0.40
C PHE A 8 2.43 -24.75 -0.05
N GLY A 9 3.16 -24.01 0.78
CA GLY A 9 3.62 -22.67 0.46
C GLY A 9 5.12 -22.67 0.19
N MET A 10 5.56 -21.94 -0.82
CA MET A 10 6.98 -21.77 -1.15
C MET A 10 7.36 -20.30 -1.04
N HIS A 11 8.51 -20.04 -0.41
CA HIS A 11 9.10 -18.71 -0.30
C HIS A 11 10.47 -18.71 -0.98
N LEU A 12 10.70 -17.74 -1.86
CA LEU A 12 12.00 -17.49 -2.46
C LEU A 12 12.46 -16.09 -2.05
N ASN A 13 13.61 -16.00 -1.39
CA ASN A 13 14.18 -14.75 -0.86
C ASN A 13 13.19 -13.95 0.03
N GLY A 14 12.41 -14.65 0.86
CA GLY A 14 11.43 -14.05 1.76
C GLY A 14 10.09 -13.67 1.14
N SER A 15 9.89 -13.87 -0.16
CA SER A 15 8.63 -13.62 -0.85
C SER A 15 7.90 -14.92 -1.15
N SER A 16 6.59 -14.96 -0.90
CA SER A 16 5.75 -16.09 -1.32
C SER A 16 5.72 -16.17 -2.84
N VAL A 17 5.99 -17.36 -3.37
CA VAL A 17 5.96 -17.65 -4.81
C VAL A 17 5.04 -18.83 -5.07
N ASN A 18 4.48 -18.90 -6.28
CA ASN A 18 3.69 -20.05 -6.68
C ASN A 18 4.58 -21.30 -6.76
N PRO A 19 4.37 -22.32 -5.92
CA PRO A 19 5.19 -23.52 -5.91
C PRO A 19 5.25 -24.26 -7.26
N LEU A 20 4.16 -24.21 -8.03
CA LEU A 20 4.06 -24.91 -9.32
C LEU A 20 5.04 -24.37 -10.38
N ASN A 21 5.64 -23.21 -10.16
CA ASN A 21 6.67 -22.67 -11.04
C ASN A 21 8.09 -23.19 -10.72
N TYR A 22 8.25 -23.93 -9.60
CA TYR A 22 9.54 -24.32 -9.06
C TYR A 22 9.67 -25.81 -8.73
N VAL A 23 8.53 -26.51 -8.63
CA VAL A 23 8.49 -27.95 -8.34
C VAL A 23 7.59 -28.66 -9.33
N SER A 24 8.00 -29.83 -9.77
CA SER A 24 7.23 -30.73 -10.62
C SER A 24 6.81 -31.99 -9.85
N SER A 25 5.86 -32.72 -10.39
CA SER A 25 5.41 -33.98 -9.81
C SER A 25 6.58 -34.99 -9.80
N GLY A 26 7.02 -35.35 -8.60
CA GLY A 26 8.16 -36.24 -8.40
C GLY A 26 9.42 -35.60 -7.80
N ASP A 27 9.44 -34.28 -7.64
CA ASP A 27 10.56 -33.61 -6.97
C ASP A 27 10.59 -33.98 -5.48
N THR A 28 11.76 -34.39 -5.00
CA THR A 28 12.00 -34.59 -3.57
C THR A 28 12.56 -33.30 -3.01
N LEU A 29 11.76 -32.62 -2.19
CA LEU A 29 12.23 -31.41 -1.51
C LEU A 29 13.32 -31.79 -0.50
N ALA A 30 14.53 -31.26 -0.68
CA ALA A 30 15.58 -31.36 0.32
C ALA A 30 15.12 -30.67 1.60
N LYS A 31 15.32 -31.32 2.77
CA LYS A 31 15.12 -30.66 4.06
C LYS A 31 15.90 -29.36 4.06
N TYR A 32 15.20 -28.24 4.32
CA TYR A 32 15.83 -26.94 4.52
C TYR A 32 16.78 -27.05 5.73
N SER A 33 18.05 -27.23 5.49
CA SER A 33 19.10 -27.03 6.49
C SER A 33 19.30 -25.52 6.57
N GLY A 34 18.83 -24.94 7.68
CA GLY A 34 18.90 -23.50 7.93
C GLY A 34 20.24 -22.90 7.50
N ALA A 35 20.20 -21.77 6.85
CA ALA A 35 21.35 -21.02 6.44
C ALA A 35 22.34 -20.87 7.61
N LYS A 36 23.58 -21.23 7.41
CA LYS A 36 24.65 -20.98 8.35
C LYS A 36 24.75 -19.47 8.57
N SER A 37 24.53 -19.05 9.82
CA SER A 37 24.72 -17.68 10.27
C SER A 37 26.18 -17.27 10.08
N GLY A 38 26.41 -16.29 9.25
CA GLY A 38 27.62 -15.49 9.29
C GLY A 38 27.32 -14.18 9.99
N GLY A 39 27.98 -13.93 11.14
CA GLY A 39 28.07 -12.61 11.76
C GLY A 39 26.89 -12.23 12.69
N THR A 40 27.11 -12.35 13.98
CA THR A 40 26.24 -11.97 15.10
C THR A 40 26.17 -10.44 15.25
N ALA A 41 25.13 -9.81 14.73
CA ALA A 41 24.74 -8.48 15.20
C ALA A 41 23.78 -8.67 16.38
N THR A 42 24.17 -8.26 17.58
CA THR A 42 23.29 -8.26 18.76
C THR A 42 22.46 -6.99 18.75
N ASN A 43 21.13 -7.14 18.68
CA ASN A 43 20.20 -6.01 18.76
C ASN A 43 19.62 -5.91 20.18
N THR A 44 19.80 -4.77 20.85
CA THR A 44 19.25 -4.52 22.19
C THR A 44 18.00 -3.66 22.08
N VAL A 45 16.85 -4.21 22.50
CA VAL A 45 15.55 -3.54 22.45
C VAL A 45 14.97 -3.32 23.84
N LYS A 46 14.08 -2.34 24.02
CA LYS A 46 13.27 -2.23 25.23
C LYS A 46 12.32 -3.42 25.29
N ALA A 47 12.22 -4.05 26.43
CA ALA A 47 11.43 -5.25 26.59
C ALA A 47 10.54 -5.22 27.82
N LEU A 48 9.35 -5.81 27.67
CA LEU A 48 8.49 -6.28 28.72
C LEU A 48 8.64 -7.80 28.82
N PHE A 49 8.92 -8.31 29.99
CA PHE A 49 9.00 -9.73 30.26
C PHE A 49 7.88 -10.15 31.21
N THR A 50 7.04 -11.06 30.75
CA THR A 50 6.06 -11.82 31.56
C THR A 50 6.50 -13.27 31.69
N ALA A 51 5.69 -14.12 32.27
CA ALA A 51 6.02 -15.53 32.42
C ALA A 51 4.76 -16.40 32.32
N TYR A 52 4.92 -17.57 31.71
CA TYR A 52 3.89 -18.60 31.60
C TYR A 52 4.45 -19.96 32.02
N TYR A 53 3.58 -20.94 32.27
CA TYR A 53 3.95 -22.29 32.67
C TYR A 53 3.07 -23.33 31.95
N PRO A 54 3.54 -24.60 31.83
CA PRO A 54 2.74 -25.64 31.18
C PRO A 54 1.46 -25.95 31.96
N ALA A 55 0.30 -25.53 31.43
CA ALA A 55 -1.00 -25.79 32.04
C ALA A 55 -2.11 -25.81 30.98
N ASN A 56 -3.08 -26.70 31.16
CA ASN A 56 -4.22 -26.81 30.26
C ASN A 56 -5.35 -25.87 30.71
N ASN A 57 -5.19 -24.59 30.46
CA ASN A 57 -6.21 -23.57 30.72
C ASN A 57 -6.17 -22.49 29.64
N ALA A 58 -7.19 -21.65 29.58
CA ALA A 58 -7.37 -20.65 28.53
C ALA A 58 -6.29 -19.54 28.51
N MET A 59 -5.54 -19.37 29.60
CA MET A 59 -4.49 -18.35 29.71
C MET A 59 -3.11 -18.86 29.30
N GLU A 60 -2.80 -20.13 29.62
CA GLU A 60 -1.46 -20.70 29.45
C GLU A 60 -1.28 -21.49 28.15
N GLY A 61 -2.36 -21.79 27.43
CA GLY A 61 -2.30 -22.37 26.08
C GLY A 61 -2.01 -23.88 25.98
N GLY A 62 -1.68 -24.57 27.08
CA GLY A 62 -1.49 -26.03 27.07
C GLY A 62 -0.08 -26.50 27.45
N PHE A 63 0.31 -27.67 26.94
CA PHE A 63 1.59 -28.33 27.25
C PHE A 63 2.56 -28.38 26.07
N LEU A 64 2.18 -27.79 24.92
CA LEU A 64 2.99 -27.79 23.70
C LEU A 64 3.32 -26.34 23.30
N ASP A 65 4.54 -26.14 22.77
CA ASP A 65 4.94 -24.86 22.16
C ASP A 65 4.30 -24.71 20.76
N ALA A 66 4.45 -23.56 20.16
CA ALA A 66 3.93 -23.27 18.81
C ALA A 66 4.57 -24.11 17.68
N LEU A 67 5.63 -24.86 17.98
CA LEU A 67 6.27 -25.83 17.09
C LEU A 67 5.79 -27.26 17.30
N GLY A 68 4.85 -27.47 18.25
CA GLY A 68 4.31 -28.80 18.61
C GLY A 68 5.19 -29.62 19.54
N ASN A 69 6.24 -29.06 20.13
CA ASN A 69 7.08 -29.77 21.11
C ASN A 69 6.53 -29.55 22.51
N LYS A 70 6.76 -30.55 23.37
CA LYS A 70 6.39 -30.45 24.78
C LYS A 70 7.18 -29.35 25.47
N LEU A 71 6.48 -28.46 26.18
CA LEU A 71 7.08 -27.41 26.97
C LEU A 71 7.99 -27.97 28.07
N ASP A 72 9.23 -27.50 28.10
CA ASP A 72 10.26 -27.96 29.05
C ASP A 72 10.96 -26.71 29.65
N PRO A 73 10.58 -26.33 30.88
CA PRO A 73 11.14 -25.12 31.54
C PRO A 73 12.67 -25.14 31.71
N SER A 74 13.27 -26.33 31.74
CA SER A 74 14.73 -26.46 31.87
C SER A 74 15.50 -25.96 30.63
N LYS A 75 14.83 -25.78 29.49
CA LYS A 75 15.45 -25.38 28.22
C LYS A 75 15.51 -23.88 28.02
N HIS A 76 15.04 -23.08 28.95
CA HIS A 76 14.97 -21.63 28.83
C HIS A 76 14.40 -21.18 27.47
N THR A 77 13.13 -21.45 27.26
CA THR A 77 12.39 -21.05 26.04
C THR A 77 11.41 -19.94 26.35
N CYS A 78 11.00 -19.20 25.33
CA CYS A 78 10.04 -18.10 25.50
C CYS A 78 9.12 -17.95 24.29
N ALA A 79 7.93 -17.39 24.54
CA ALA A 79 7.12 -16.82 23.49
C ALA A 79 7.62 -15.42 23.15
N ALA A 80 7.54 -15.07 21.88
CA ALA A 80 7.97 -13.77 21.35
C ALA A 80 6.99 -13.24 20.31
N PRO A 81 7.03 -11.91 20.02
CA PRO A 81 6.26 -11.32 18.94
C PRO A 81 6.49 -12.04 17.60
N PRO A 82 5.49 -12.10 16.71
CA PRO A 82 5.61 -12.78 15.41
C PRO A 82 6.78 -12.34 14.54
N SER A 83 7.26 -11.11 14.71
CA SER A 83 8.42 -10.55 14.01
C SER A 83 9.77 -11.15 14.45
N ILE A 84 9.83 -11.83 15.60
CA ILE A 84 11.04 -12.50 16.08
C ILE A 84 10.99 -13.98 15.64
N PRO A 85 11.89 -14.44 14.75
CA PRO A 85 11.86 -15.82 14.24
C PRO A 85 12.02 -16.86 15.34
N PHE A 86 11.45 -18.05 15.16
CA PHE A 86 11.74 -19.21 16.01
C PHE A 86 13.23 -19.55 15.97
N GLY A 87 13.76 -20.01 17.10
CA GLY A 87 15.18 -20.30 17.26
C GLY A 87 16.05 -19.10 17.62
N THR A 88 15.51 -17.87 17.55
CA THR A 88 16.23 -16.67 17.96
C THR A 88 16.59 -16.72 19.45
N LYS A 89 17.82 -16.32 19.78
CA LYS A 89 18.27 -16.20 21.17
C LYS A 89 17.93 -14.80 21.69
N VAL A 90 17.35 -14.76 22.89
CA VAL A 90 16.93 -13.54 23.57
C VAL A 90 17.54 -13.53 24.96
N THR A 91 18.44 -12.61 25.24
CA THR A 91 19.06 -12.48 26.56
C THR A 91 18.35 -11.38 27.35
N VAL A 92 17.89 -11.71 28.54
CA VAL A 92 17.21 -10.79 29.48
C VAL A 92 18.25 -9.87 30.12
N GLN A 93 17.97 -8.56 30.16
CA GLN A 93 18.85 -7.59 30.80
C GLN A 93 18.07 -6.46 31.47
N GLY A 94 18.62 -5.94 32.58
CA GLY A 94 18.14 -4.73 33.25
C GLY A 94 16.78 -4.88 33.93
N THR A 95 16.38 -6.10 34.27
CA THR A 95 15.16 -6.40 35.06
C THR A 95 15.41 -6.29 36.56
N GLY A 96 16.67 -6.27 37.00
CA GLY A 96 17.08 -6.29 38.41
C GLY A 96 16.82 -7.62 39.10
N THR A 97 16.79 -8.70 38.36
CA THR A 97 16.50 -10.07 38.85
C THR A 97 17.64 -11.04 38.51
N ALA A 98 17.61 -12.23 39.11
CA ALA A 98 18.57 -13.32 38.83
C ALA A 98 18.51 -13.82 37.37
N LEU A 99 17.49 -13.42 36.56
CA LEU A 99 17.40 -13.79 35.15
C LEU A 99 18.14 -12.79 34.22
N ASP A 100 18.70 -11.70 34.76
CA ASP A 100 19.57 -10.83 33.99
C ASP A 100 20.81 -11.59 33.49
N GLY A 101 21.05 -11.60 32.20
CA GLY A 101 22.11 -12.38 31.56
C GLY A 101 21.66 -13.77 31.09
N VAL A 102 20.48 -14.24 31.49
CA VAL A 102 19.96 -15.54 31.03
C VAL A 102 19.43 -15.43 29.60
N THR A 103 19.78 -16.41 28.76
CA THR A 103 19.40 -16.44 27.35
C THR A 103 18.29 -17.48 27.13
N TYR A 104 17.20 -17.02 26.57
CA TYR A 104 16.03 -17.82 26.16
C TYR A 104 16.05 -18.08 24.66
N THR A 105 15.45 -19.19 24.24
CA THR A 105 15.25 -19.51 22.82
C THR A 105 13.78 -19.30 22.47
N VAL A 106 13.52 -18.53 21.43
CA VAL A 106 12.15 -18.32 20.93
C VAL A 106 11.64 -19.61 20.29
N ASN A 107 10.60 -20.22 20.86
CA ASN A 107 9.93 -21.42 20.32
C ASN A 107 8.42 -21.35 20.43
N ASP A 108 7.87 -20.27 20.99
CA ASP A 108 6.45 -20.16 21.26
C ASP A 108 5.86 -18.84 20.80
N ARG A 109 4.52 -18.77 20.77
CA ARG A 109 3.72 -17.58 20.43
C ARG A 109 2.53 -17.46 21.37
N GLY A 110 2.19 -16.24 21.71
CA GLY A 110 0.99 -15.92 22.48
C GLY A 110 0.20 -14.80 21.82
N GLY A 111 -1.12 -14.84 21.84
CA GLY A 111 -1.98 -13.83 21.21
C GLY A 111 -1.77 -12.42 21.75
N MET A 112 -1.30 -12.29 22.98
CA MET A 112 -0.98 -11.01 23.64
C MET A 112 0.51 -10.63 23.55
N ILE A 113 1.35 -11.47 22.95
CA ILE A 113 2.81 -11.27 22.89
C ILE A 113 3.14 -10.50 21.61
N GLN A 114 3.11 -9.17 21.72
CA GLN A 114 3.24 -8.23 20.62
C GLN A 114 4.26 -7.14 20.92
N ILE A 115 4.47 -6.23 19.98
CA ILE A 115 5.28 -5.02 20.17
C ILE A 115 4.33 -3.84 20.30
N GLU A 116 4.34 -3.18 21.47
CA GLU A 116 3.50 -2.00 21.72
C GLU A 116 4.37 -0.81 22.09
N GLY A 117 4.21 0.32 21.42
CA GLY A 117 4.97 1.54 21.70
C GLY A 117 6.49 1.37 21.62
N GLY A 118 6.99 0.42 20.79
CA GLY A 118 8.42 0.12 20.69
C GLY A 118 8.98 -0.76 21.81
N VAL A 119 8.11 -1.30 22.67
CA VAL A 119 8.47 -2.27 23.72
C VAL A 119 8.14 -3.67 23.25
N TYR A 120 9.12 -4.55 23.20
CA TYR A 120 8.98 -5.94 22.79
C TYR A 120 8.50 -6.79 23.96
N HIS A 121 7.39 -7.48 23.82
CA HIS A 121 6.85 -8.36 24.85
C HIS A 121 7.39 -9.79 24.67
N PHE A 122 8.09 -10.31 25.68
CA PHE A 122 8.55 -11.70 25.75
C PHE A 122 7.90 -12.39 26.94
N ASP A 123 7.44 -13.62 26.75
CA ASP A 123 6.84 -14.42 27.80
C ASP A 123 7.73 -15.62 28.09
N LEU A 124 8.30 -15.67 29.29
CA LEU A 124 9.35 -16.61 29.68
C LEU A 124 8.72 -17.89 30.23
N LEU A 125 9.12 -19.05 29.71
CA LEU A 125 8.64 -20.33 30.22
C LEU A 125 9.24 -20.61 31.59
N MET A 126 8.37 -20.83 32.57
CA MET A 126 8.71 -21.17 33.97
C MET A 126 8.10 -22.50 34.38
N SER A 127 8.55 -23.04 35.52
CA SER A 127 8.17 -24.39 35.97
C SER A 127 6.78 -24.43 36.61
N SER A 128 6.27 -23.32 37.14
CA SER A 128 5.03 -23.33 37.92
C SER A 128 4.35 -21.96 37.97
N ASN A 129 3.05 -21.99 38.27
CA ASN A 129 2.25 -20.78 38.54
C ASN A 129 2.87 -19.91 39.68
N ALA A 130 3.42 -20.54 40.71
CA ALA A 130 4.04 -19.83 41.79
C ALA A 130 5.27 -19.03 41.34
N GLU A 131 6.08 -19.54 40.41
CA GLU A 131 7.19 -18.83 39.80
C GLU A 131 6.72 -17.70 38.91
N CYS A 132 5.71 -17.93 38.08
CA CYS A 132 5.11 -16.89 37.23
C CYS A 132 4.56 -15.72 38.07
N ASN A 133 3.84 -16.01 39.16
CA ASN A 133 3.30 -15.02 40.07
C ASN A 133 4.40 -14.22 40.81
N ARG A 134 5.48 -14.88 41.17
CA ARG A 134 6.65 -14.23 41.80
C ARG A 134 7.40 -13.35 40.79
N TRP A 135 7.49 -13.79 39.55
CA TRP A 135 8.08 -13.01 38.47
C TRP A 135 7.25 -11.76 38.15
N GLY A 136 5.96 -11.92 37.87
CA GLY A 136 5.05 -10.84 37.49
C GLY A 136 5.43 -10.20 36.17
N LYS A 137 5.36 -8.86 36.08
CA LYS A 137 5.76 -8.09 34.89
C LYS A 137 7.07 -7.36 35.19
N LYS A 138 8.06 -7.49 34.31
CA LYS A 138 9.37 -6.79 34.44
C LYS A 138 9.68 -6.03 33.17
N TYR A 139 10.06 -4.77 33.31
CA TYR A 139 10.60 -3.98 32.23
C TYR A 139 12.11 -4.04 32.25
N GLY A 140 12.72 -4.12 31.07
CA GLY A 140 14.16 -4.21 30.91
C GLY A 140 14.58 -4.05 29.47
N LYS A 141 15.62 -4.76 29.08
CA LYS A 141 16.13 -4.83 27.72
C LYS A 141 16.25 -6.28 27.30
N ALA A 142 15.99 -6.58 26.02
CA ALA A 142 16.26 -7.85 25.40
C ALA A 142 17.42 -7.71 24.42
N VAL A 143 18.47 -8.52 24.57
CA VAL A 143 19.52 -8.64 23.55
C VAL A 143 19.14 -9.80 22.63
N ILE A 144 18.83 -9.49 21.38
CA ILE A 144 18.32 -10.44 20.38
C ILE A 144 19.49 -10.84 19.47
N GLY A 145 19.76 -12.14 19.32
CA GLY A 145 20.70 -12.68 18.33
C GLY A 145 22.08 -13.06 18.84
N GLY A 146 22.37 -13.07 20.15
CA GLY A 146 23.65 -13.50 20.70
C GLY A 146 23.75 -15.01 20.94
N SER A 147 24.83 -15.70 20.50
CA SER A 147 25.17 -17.04 21.00
C SER A 147 25.97 -16.91 22.30
N GLY A 148 25.52 -17.56 23.35
CA GLY A 148 26.12 -17.50 24.67
C GLY A 148 27.55 -18.08 24.71
N GLY A 149 28.43 -17.36 25.38
CA GLY A 149 29.75 -17.81 25.83
C GLY A 149 30.06 -17.16 27.16
N SER A 150 30.45 -17.97 28.11
CA SER A 150 30.66 -17.72 29.56
C SER A 150 31.88 -16.90 29.89
N SER A 151 31.72 -16.08 30.92
CA SER A 151 32.66 -15.67 31.97
C SER A 151 34.02 -15.01 31.63
N GLY A 152 34.23 -13.86 32.27
CA GLY A 152 35.49 -13.62 32.92
C GLY A 152 36.13 -12.25 32.74
N SER A 153 36.16 -11.49 33.86
CA SER A 153 37.26 -10.63 34.29
C SER A 153 37.43 -9.20 33.74
N THR A 154 37.18 -8.29 34.64
CA THR A 154 37.71 -6.94 34.87
C THR A 154 39.00 -6.54 34.16
N SER A 155 38.97 -5.37 33.52
CA SER A 155 40.03 -4.36 33.72
C SER A 155 39.50 -2.96 33.32
N SER A 156 39.75 -2.03 34.28
CA SER A 156 39.53 -0.60 34.13
C SER A 156 40.45 0.03 33.10
N GLY A 157 39.88 0.79 32.18
CA GLY A 157 40.63 1.64 31.29
C GLY A 157 39.79 2.86 30.95
N THR A 158 40.10 3.98 31.63
CA THR A 158 39.55 5.31 31.37
C THR A 158 40.05 5.76 29.99
N SER A 159 39.22 5.74 29.00
CA SER A 159 39.43 6.47 27.74
C SER A 159 38.21 7.35 27.49
N THR A 160 38.45 8.64 27.46
CA THR A 160 37.50 9.66 27.00
C THR A 160 37.11 9.37 25.56
N GLU A 161 36.02 8.64 25.39
CA GLU A 161 35.37 8.49 24.10
C GLU A 161 34.61 9.77 23.76
N LYS A 162 35.10 10.47 22.74
CA LYS A 162 34.26 11.37 21.94
C LYS A 162 33.08 10.57 21.44
N GLU A 163 31.86 10.94 21.84
CA GLU A 163 30.62 10.39 21.26
C GLU A 163 30.74 10.42 19.73
N LYS A 164 30.91 9.27 19.11
CA LYS A 164 30.66 9.08 17.68
C LYS A 164 29.17 9.22 17.47
N LYS A 165 28.74 10.35 16.94
CA LYS A 165 27.37 10.51 16.46
C LYS A 165 27.13 9.47 15.37
N ASP A 166 26.22 8.54 15.61
CA ASP A 166 25.82 7.53 14.63
C ASP A 166 25.17 8.22 13.41
N ILE A 167 25.88 8.24 12.30
CA ILE A 167 25.35 8.72 11.02
C ILE A 167 24.42 7.64 10.50
N THR A 168 23.13 7.95 10.42
CA THR A 168 22.07 7.03 9.97
C THR A 168 21.64 7.29 8.53
N THR A 169 22.01 8.45 7.98
CA THR A 169 21.73 8.83 6.59
C THR A 169 22.95 8.53 5.71
N VAL A 170 22.75 7.73 4.67
CA VAL A 170 23.76 7.43 3.68
C VAL A 170 23.69 8.46 2.55
N VAL A 171 24.84 9.08 2.25
CA VAL A 171 24.98 9.97 1.10
C VAL A 171 25.36 9.13 -0.13
N VAL A 172 24.49 9.11 -1.11
CA VAL A 172 24.69 8.34 -2.35
C VAL A 172 25.57 9.11 -3.32
N LYS A 173 26.76 8.59 -3.65
CA LYS A 173 27.75 9.32 -4.46
C LYS A 173 27.47 9.37 -5.96
N SER A 174 26.65 8.48 -6.52
CA SER A 174 26.21 8.57 -7.91
C SER A 174 24.96 7.72 -8.18
N VAL A 175 23.95 8.32 -8.81
CA VAL A 175 22.91 7.62 -9.53
C VAL A 175 22.87 8.24 -10.92
N THR A 176 23.47 7.59 -11.89
CA THR A 176 23.28 7.94 -13.28
C THR A 176 21.88 7.50 -13.70
N GLY A 177 21.02 8.47 -13.92
CA GLY A 177 19.71 8.24 -14.51
C GLY A 177 19.84 7.72 -15.93
N ALA A 178 18.98 6.78 -16.30
CA ALA A 178 18.81 6.10 -17.57
C ALA A 178 19.64 4.81 -17.75
N ALA A 179 18.90 3.71 -17.80
CA ALA A 179 19.23 2.42 -18.40
C ALA A 179 20.72 1.97 -18.32
N GLY A 180 21.01 1.13 -17.39
CA GLY A 180 22.19 0.28 -17.43
C GLY A 180 23.33 0.71 -16.50
N THR A 181 23.70 -0.17 -15.65
CA THR A 181 24.79 -0.22 -14.67
C THR A 181 24.46 0.31 -13.28
N ARG A 182 23.71 -0.50 -12.58
CA ARG A 182 23.61 -0.47 -11.13
C ARG A 182 24.86 -1.12 -10.55
N LYS A 183 25.91 -0.35 -10.31
CA LYS A 183 27.09 -0.83 -9.58
C LYS A 183 27.24 -0.10 -8.25
N GLU A 184 27.19 -0.89 -7.17
CA GLU A 184 27.85 -0.63 -5.89
C GLU A 184 27.36 0.56 -5.05
N ILE A 185 26.09 0.60 -4.70
CA ILE A 185 25.62 1.56 -3.68
C ILE A 185 25.37 0.88 -2.31
N LEU A 186 25.44 -0.43 -2.19
CA LEU A 186 24.84 -1.15 -1.06
C LEU A 186 25.80 -1.95 -0.18
N ARG A 187 27.10 -1.65 -0.15
CA ARG A 187 28.01 -2.42 0.73
C ARG A 187 28.00 -1.99 2.20
N ASP A 188 27.53 -0.77 2.51
CA ASP A 188 27.53 -0.25 3.89
C ASP A 188 26.17 0.36 4.29
N VAL A 189 25.05 -0.19 3.82
CA VAL A 189 23.72 0.22 4.28
C VAL A 189 23.47 -0.42 5.63
N PRO A 190 23.24 0.38 6.70
CA PRO A 190 22.87 -0.17 8.01
C PRO A 190 21.67 -1.11 7.89
N SER A 191 21.68 -2.20 8.66
CA SER A 191 20.68 -3.27 8.70
C SER A 191 19.25 -2.84 9.10
N TYR A 192 18.98 -1.55 9.21
CA TYR A 192 17.71 -0.97 9.65
C TYR A 192 16.78 -0.54 8.50
N GLN A 193 17.19 -0.72 7.25
CA GLN A 193 16.31 -0.42 6.12
C GLN A 193 15.38 -1.58 5.85
N LEU A 194 14.14 -1.25 5.48
CA LEU A 194 13.16 -2.24 5.02
C LEU A 194 13.77 -3.07 3.88
N PRO A 195 13.86 -4.40 4.00
CA PRO A 195 14.41 -5.25 2.96
C PRO A 195 13.74 -4.98 1.61
N GLY A 196 14.56 -4.73 0.59
CA GLY A 196 14.07 -4.42 -0.76
C GLY A 196 13.59 -2.98 -0.97
N ALA A 197 13.46 -2.15 0.06
CA ALA A 197 13.08 -0.76 -0.06
C ALA A 197 14.30 0.13 -0.34
N GLU A 198 14.17 1.00 -1.34
CA GLU A 198 15.13 2.05 -1.68
C GLU A 198 14.40 3.39 -1.70
N LEU A 199 14.53 4.17 -0.64
CA LEU A 199 13.97 5.51 -0.55
C LEU A 199 15.10 6.54 -0.61
N ILE A 200 15.06 7.43 -1.60
CA ILE A 200 16.09 8.45 -1.81
C ILE A 200 15.43 9.82 -1.82
N ILE A 201 16.00 10.76 -1.07
CA ILE A 201 15.66 12.18 -1.09
C ILE A 201 16.82 12.94 -1.74
N GLN A 202 16.54 13.76 -2.75
CA GLN A 202 17.53 14.65 -3.34
C GLN A 202 17.43 16.02 -2.68
N ASN A 203 18.51 16.48 -2.04
CA ASN A 203 18.51 17.81 -1.45
C ASN A 203 18.71 18.92 -2.49
N ARG A 204 18.62 20.19 -2.04
CA ARG A 204 18.75 21.36 -2.94
C ARG A 204 20.11 21.45 -3.65
N ASN A 205 21.16 20.86 -3.08
CA ASN A 205 22.50 20.84 -3.67
C ASN A 205 22.68 19.67 -4.66
N GLY A 206 21.60 18.95 -4.97
CA GLY A 206 21.63 17.78 -5.86
C GLY A 206 22.17 16.50 -5.20
N GLN A 207 22.54 16.57 -3.91
CA GLN A 207 23.03 15.41 -3.17
C GLN A 207 21.88 14.43 -2.90
N LEU A 208 22.13 13.16 -3.18
CA LEU A 208 21.20 12.07 -2.92
C LEU A 208 21.44 11.50 -1.53
N GLN A 209 20.37 11.41 -0.76
CA GLN A 209 20.39 10.95 0.62
C GLN A 209 19.43 9.79 0.80
N GLN A 210 19.89 8.71 1.40
CA GLN A 210 19.09 7.57 1.80
C GLN A 210 18.95 7.61 3.32
N PRO A 211 17.84 8.16 3.85
CA PRO A 211 17.64 8.28 5.29
C PRO A 211 17.28 6.93 5.92
N MET A 212 17.54 6.79 7.20
CA MET A 212 16.98 5.72 8.01
C MET A 212 15.48 5.93 8.18
N ILE A 213 14.71 4.89 7.91
CA ILE A 213 13.25 4.91 8.02
C ILE A 213 12.84 4.30 9.37
N GLU A 214 11.91 4.96 10.03
CA GLU A 214 11.26 4.48 11.26
C GLU A 214 9.81 4.10 10.93
N GLY A 215 9.47 2.82 11.18
CA GLY A 215 8.14 2.28 10.91
C GLY A 215 7.87 2.04 9.43
N ASP A 216 6.63 2.23 9.04
CA ASP A 216 6.13 1.86 7.72
C ASP A 216 6.36 2.95 6.66
N ILE A 217 6.55 2.52 5.41
CA ILE A 217 6.38 3.37 4.23
C ILE A 217 4.99 3.07 3.67
N VAL A 218 4.17 4.11 3.48
CA VAL A 218 2.82 3.98 2.93
C VAL A 218 2.74 4.72 1.60
N TRP A 219 2.37 3.99 0.54
CA TRP A 219 2.08 4.55 -0.78
C TRP A 219 0.59 4.42 -1.07
N GLU A 220 -0.07 5.55 -1.31
CA GLU A 220 -1.49 5.59 -1.66
C GLU A 220 -1.68 6.13 -3.08
N THR A 221 -2.56 5.49 -3.83
CA THR A 221 -2.98 5.92 -5.18
C THR A 221 -4.50 6.02 -5.23
N THR A 222 -5.01 7.00 -5.98
CA THR A 222 -6.45 7.19 -6.21
C THR A 222 -6.67 7.44 -7.69
N ARG A 223 -7.71 6.83 -8.29
CA ARG A 223 -7.92 6.84 -9.75
C ARG A 223 -8.26 8.21 -10.31
N SER A 224 -9.00 9.03 -9.58
CA SER A 224 -9.41 10.35 -10.05
C SER A 224 -9.38 11.40 -8.94
N GLY A 225 -9.15 12.65 -9.32
CA GLY A 225 -9.26 13.82 -8.45
C GLY A 225 -8.18 13.96 -7.38
N ALA A 226 -7.19 13.08 -7.32
CA ALA A 226 -6.13 13.13 -6.32
C ALA A 226 -4.77 12.67 -6.87
N ALA A 227 -3.71 13.23 -6.29
CA ALA A 227 -2.34 12.78 -6.53
C ALA A 227 -2.03 11.54 -5.70
N SER A 228 -1.13 10.70 -6.18
CA SER A 228 -0.56 9.65 -5.34
C SER A 228 0.30 10.26 -4.24
N SER A 229 0.31 9.63 -3.08
CA SER A 229 1.11 10.08 -1.94
C SER A 229 2.03 8.99 -1.42
N LEU A 230 3.22 9.41 -0.97
CA LEU A 230 4.13 8.56 -0.21
C LEU A 230 4.34 9.18 1.17
N THR A 231 4.00 8.42 2.21
CA THR A 231 4.17 8.84 3.61
C THR A 231 5.17 7.92 4.29
N PHE A 232 6.14 8.49 4.96
CA PHE A 232 7.19 7.76 5.68
C PHE A 232 7.73 8.63 6.83
N THR A 233 8.41 7.98 7.78
CA THR A 233 9.06 8.69 8.88
C THR A 233 10.57 8.45 8.82
N VAL A 234 11.36 9.51 8.89
CA VAL A 234 12.82 9.44 8.87
C VAL A 234 13.41 9.79 10.22
N VAL A 235 14.51 9.14 10.57
CA VAL A 235 15.30 9.49 11.73
C VAL A 235 16.20 10.66 11.38
N LYS A 236 16.10 11.76 12.14
CA LYS A 236 16.93 12.95 11.96
C LYS A 236 18.32 12.71 12.54
N ASP A 237 19.32 12.90 11.71
CA ASP A 237 20.73 12.98 12.11
C ASP A 237 21.37 14.26 11.57
N ASP A 238 22.65 14.47 11.83
CA ASP A 238 23.38 15.67 11.42
C ASP A 238 23.64 15.73 9.91
N THR A 239 23.56 14.60 9.22
CA THR A 239 23.81 14.47 7.77
C THR A 239 22.55 14.73 6.95
N LEU A 240 21.38 14.39 7.52
CA LEU A 240 20.10 14.48 6.83
C LEU A 240 19.67 15.94 6.64
N ASN A 241 19.68 16.40 5.41
CA ASN A 241 19.30 17.75 5.05
C ASN A 241 18.38 17.78 3.83
N PHE A 242 17.10 18.06 4.07
CA PHE A 242 16.11 18.19 3.00
C PHE A 242 15.00 19.17 3.39
N HIS A 243 14.32 19.69 2.37
CA HIS A 243 13.28 20.69 2.49
C HIS A 243 12.04 20.32 1.67
N GLU A 244 10.96 21.06 1.86
CA GLU A 244 9.80 21.02 1.00
C GLU A 244 10.22 21.36 -0.43
N GLY A 245 9.61 20.67 -1.42
CA GLY A 245 9.97 20.73 -2.83
C GLY A 245 11.14 19.83 -3.25
N ASN A 246 11.84 19.17 -2.32
CA ASN A 246 12.88 18.22 -2.68
C ASN A 246 12.30 16.96 -3.31
N PRO A 247 12.92 16.44 -4.40
CA PRO A 247 12.52 15.18 -5.01
C PRO A 247 12.68 13.99 -4.09
N VAL A 248 11.71 13.07 -4.15
CA VAL A 248 11.72 11.78 -3.47
C VAL A 248 11.48 10.68 -4.49
N SER A 249 12.30 9.65 -4.47
CA SER A 249 12.06 8.43 -5.21
C SER A 249 11.98 7.22 -4.26
N PHE A 250 11.04 6.34 -4.55
CA PHE A 250 10.90 5.09 -3.82
C PHE A 250 10.83 3.92 -4.80
N ARG A 251 11.66 2.92 -4.55
CA ARG A 251 11.68 1.65 -5.26
C ARG A 251 11.52 0.51 -4.28
N PHE A 252 10.92 -0.57 -4.75
CA PHE A 252 10.78 -1.79 -3.97
C PHE A 252 11.17 -3.01 -4.80
N ASN A 253 12.10 -3.83 -4.30
CA ASN A 253 12.67 -4.97 -5.01
C ASN A 253 13.15 -4.60 -6.43
N GLY A 254 13.74 -3.42 -6.58
CA GLY A 254 14.23 -2.90 -7.86
C GLY A 254 13.16 -2.30 -8.77
N SER A 255 11.86 -2.47 -8.47
CA SER A 255 10.77 -1.87 -9.23
C SER A 255 10.55 -0.42 -8.84
N ASN A 256 10.31 0.44 -9.82
CA ASN A 256 9.91 1.82 -9.60
C ASN A 256 8.49 1.85 -9.01
N VAL A 257 8.31 2.50 -7.87
CA VAL A 257 7.01 2.60 -7.17
C VAL A 257 6.51 4.02 -7.17
N PHE A 258 7.31 4.98 -6.70
CA PHE A 258 6.89 6.36 -6.55
C PHE A 258 8.04 7.32 -6.86
N TYR A 259 7.71 8.40 -7.56
CA TYR A 259 8.54 9.58 -7.69
C TYR A 259 7.69 10.83 -7.50
N GLY A 260 8.14 11.74 -6.66
CA GLY A 260 7.41 12.95 -6.37
C GLY A 260 8.25 13.94 -5.57
N TYR A 261 7.59 14.80 -4.81
CA TYR A 261 8.23 15.90 -4.10
C TYR A 261 7.74 15.96 -2.67
N VAL A 262 8.60 16.35 -1.75
CA VAL A 262 8.24 16.61 -0.35
C VAL A 262 7.30 17.83 -0.29
N PHE A 263 6.09 17.64 0.23
CA PHE A 263 5.13 18.73 0.44
C PHE A 263 4.93 19.07 1.92
N LYS A 264 5.07 18.08 2.79
CA LYS A 264 4.82 18.28 4.21
C LYS A 264 5.86 17.54 5.04
N LYS A 265 6.36 18.22 6.06
CA LYS A 265 7.16 17.65 7.14
C LYS A 265 6.50 17.96 8.47
N SER A 266 6.37 16.99 9.34
CA SER A 266 5.86 17.18 10.71
C SER A 266 6.76 16.45 11.70
N ARG A 267 6.88 16.98 12.91
CA ARG A 267 7.66 16.43 13.99
C ARG A 267 6.79 16.28 15.23
N SER A 268 6.86 15.13 15.86
CA SER A 268 6.28 14.88 17.18
C SER A 268 7.35 14.79 18.27
N ASP A 269 8.62 14.60 17.87
CA ASP A 269 9.78 14.64 18.72
C ASP A 269 11.02 15.21 17.98
N ASN A 270 12.15 15.32 18.70
CA ASN A 270 13.38 15.91 18.16
C ASN A 270 14.10 15.00 17.15
N ARG A 271 13.79 13.71 17.12
CA ARG A 271 14.51 12.70 16.33
C ARG A 271 13.76 12.26 15.08
N LEU A 272 12.43 12.33 15.08
CA LEU A 272 11.60 11.79 14.01
C LEU A 272 10.96 12.90 13.18
N ILE A 273 11.00 12.72 11.85
CA ILE A 273 10.35 13.61 10.90
C ILE A 273 9.41 12.76 10.05
N LYS A 274 8.10 12.97 10.21
CA LYS A 274 7.10 12.38 9.31
C LYS A 274 7.03 13.24 8.04
N VAL A 275 7.16 12.59 6.89
CA VAL A 275 7.20 13.21 5.56
C VAL A 275 5.99 12.75 4.78
N THR A 276 5.36 13.69 4.05
CA THR A 276 4.39 13.39 3.01
C THR A 276 4.88 13.97 1.70
N ALA A 277 5.08 13.10 0.71
CA ALA A 277 5.41 13.47 -0.65
C ALA A 277 4.23 13.19 -1.58
N TYR A 278 4.07 13.99 -2.63
CA TYR A 278 3.07 13.79 -3.68
C TYR A 278 3.75 13.74 -5.05
N ASP A 279 3.14 13.00 -5.99
CA ASP A 279 3.54 12.99 -7.39
C ASP A 279 3.13 14.27 -8.13
N GLN A 280 3.40 14.36 -9.43
CA GLN A 280 3.10 15.55 -10.24
C GLN A 280 1.60 15.88 -10.33
N LEU A 281 0.71 14.90 -10.15
CA LEU A 281 -0.72 15.14 -10.17
C LEU A 281 -1.16 16.11 -9.07
N ARG A 282 -0.33 16.32 -8.03
CA ARG A 282 -0.62 17.32 -6.98
C ARG A 282 -0.78 18.73 -7.54
N TYR A 283 -0.07 19.06 -8.60
CA TYR A 283 -0.17 20.36 -9.25
C TYR A 283 -1.50 20.56 -9.98
N PHE A 284 -2.23 19.48 -10.30
CA PHE A 284 -3.58 19.59 -10.90
C PHE A 284 -4.68 20.04 -9.92
N LYS A 285 -4.35 20.27 -8.65
CA LYS A 285 -5.21 20.99 -7.71
C LYS A 285 -5.16 22.51 -7.89
N ASN A 286 -4.27 23.03 -8.72
CA ASN A 286 -4.27 24.44 -9.06
C ASN A 286 -5.55 24.79 -9.82
N LYS A 287 -6.04 26.01 -9.60
CA LYS A 287 -7.19 26.57 -10.32
C LYS A 287 -6.71 27.42 -11.48
N ASP A 288 -7.42 27.34 -12.59
CA ASP A 288 -7.12 28.11 -13.80
C ASP A 288 -8.38 28.31 -14.62
N THR A 289 -8.27 29.08 -15.70
CA THR A 289 -9.26 29.21 -16.75
C THR A 289 -8.60 28.96 -18.10
N ILE A 290 -9.17 28.06 -18.89
CA ILE A 290 -8.65 27.73 -20.23
C ILE A 290 -9.76 27.74 -21.27
N SER A 291 -9.40 28.00 -22.51
CA SER A 291 -10.29 27.80 -23.65
C SER A 291 -9.61 26.95 -24.69
N TYR A 292 -10.37 26.07 -25.32
CA TYR A 292 -9.86 25.22 -26.39
C TYR A 292 -10.98 24.82 -27.37
N THR A 293 -10.58 24.44 -28.57
CA THR A 293 -11.49 23.98 -29.63
C THR A 293 -10.89 22.77 -30.33
N ASN A 294 -11.72 21.76 -30.60
CA ASN A 294 -11.31 20.53 -31.33
C ASN A 294 -10.09 19.82 -30.73
N LYS A 295 -9.96 19.83 -29.41
CA LYS A 295 -8.92 19.09 -28.68
C LYS A 295 -9.43 17.74 -28.19
N THR A 296 -8.57 16.73 -28.21
CA THR A 296 -8.85 15.46 -27.55
C THR A 296 -8.54 15.57 -26.06
N TYR A 297 -9.05 14.66 -25.23
CA TYR A 297 -8.66 14.59 -23.81
C TYR A 297 -7.14 14.49 -23.66
N ALA A 298 -6.47 13.71 -24.53
CA ALA A 298 -5.01 13.62 -24.56
C ALA A 298 -4.33 14.98 -24.89
N ASP A 299 -4.92 15.79 -25.78
CA ASP A 299 -4.40 17.12 -26.13
C ASP A 299 -4.57 18.10 -24.96
N VAL A 300 -5.71 18.07 -24.26
CA VAL A 300 -5.97 18.91 -23.08
C VAL A 300 -4.97 18.56 -21.98
N LEU A 301 -4.73 17.29 -21.71
CA LEU A 301 -3.70 16.86 -20.74
C LEU A 301 -2.31 17.40 -21.10
N LYS A 302 -1.90 17.27 -22.37
CA LYS A 302 -0.58 17.76 -22.81
C LYS A 302 -0.47 19.28 -22.71
N MET A 303 -1.54 20.01 -23.03
CA MET A 303 -1.58 21.46 -22.92
C MET A 303 -1.38 21.90 -21.48
N LEU A 304 -2.17 21.37 -20.54
CA LEU A 304 -2.04 21.68 -19.12
C LEU A 304 -0.68 21.25 -18.54
N ALA A 305 -0.17 20.09 -18.95
CA ALA A 305 1.14 19.63 -18.52
C ALA A 305 2.27 20.57 -18.99
N ALA A 306 2.17 21.11 -20.22
CA ALA A 306 3.15 22.06 -20.74
C ALA A 306 3.11 23.40 -20.00
N ASP A 307 1.92 23.92 -19.72
CA ASP A 307 1.73 25.20 -19.01
C ASP A 307 2.31 25.16 -17.59
N TYR A 308 2.22 24.00 -16.93
CA TYR A 308 2.74 23.80 -15.58
C TYR A 308 4.13 23.13 -15.52
N GLY A 309 4.80 22.95 -16.67
CA GLY A 309 6.15 22.39 -16.75
C GLY A 309 6.24 20.94 -16.28
N LEU A 310 5.14 20.16 -16.38
CA LEU A 310 5.07 18.78 -15.91
C LEU A 310 5.59 17.81 -16.98
N LYS A 311 6.23 16.75 -16.53
CA LYS A 311 6.78 15.72 -17.43
C LYS A 311 5.71 14.78 -17.91
N VAL A 312 5.63 14.58 -19.21
CA VAL A 312 4.69 13.68 -19.87
C VAL A 312 5.40 12.39 -20.31
N GLY A 313 4.78 11.26 -20.04
CA GLY A 313 5.20 9.93 -20.48
C GLY A 313 4.37 9.42 -21.66
N THR A 314 3.84 8.19 -21.52
CA THR A 314 2.99 7.61 -22.56
C THR A 314 1.57 8.17 -22.47
N VAL A 315 1.15 8.93 -23.47
CA VAL A 315 -0.22 9.48 -23.60
C VAL A 315 -0.85 8.92 -24.86
N THR A 316 -1.83 8.03 -24.67
CA THR A 316 -2.61 7.44 -25.77
C THR A 316 -3.57 8.49 -26.33
N ASP A 317 -3.62 8.60 -27.65
CA ASP A 317 -4.59 9.46 -28.33
C ASP A 317 -6.03 8.95 -28.10
N THR A 318 -6.87 9.81 -27.55
CA THR A 318 -8.25 9.47 -27.17
C THR A 318 -9.27 9.66 -28.30
N LYS A 319 -8.82 10.12 -29.48
CA LYS A 319 -9.54 10.25 -30.75
C LYS A 319 -10.72 11.22 -30.78
N TYR A 320 -11.56 11.24 -29.75
CA TYR A 320 -12.72 12.13 -29.72
C TYR A 320 -12.28 13.60 -29.60
N LYS A 321 -12.72 14.41 -30.54
CA LYS A 321 -12.45 15.85 -30.56
C LYS A 321 -13.57 16.59 -29.83
N ILE A 322 -13.24 17.12 -28.68
CA ILE A 322 -14.15 17.92 -27.86
C ILE A 322 -14.39 19.27 -28.60
N PRO A 323 -15.64 19.68 -28.77
CA PRO A 323 -15.98 21.00 -29.35
C PRO A 323 -15.38 22.15 -28.54
N GLN A 324 -15.67 23.38 -28.95
CA GLN A 324 -15.22 24.55 -28.21
C GLN A 324 -15.70 24.52 -26.77
N ARG A 325 -14.76 24.75 -25.84
CA ARG A 325 -15.02 24.78 -24.40
C ARG A 325 -14.27 25.96 -23.77
N ILE A 326 -14.91 26.53 -22.75
CA ILE A 326 -14.30 27.42 -21.78
C ILE A 326 -14.43 26.68 -20.44
N GLU A 327 -13.30 26.41 -19.81
CA GLU A 327 -13.22 25.69 -18.55
C GLU A 327 -12.68 26.60 -17.46
N GLU A 328 -13.28 26.53 -16.28
CA GLU A 328 -12.83 27.23 -15.08
C GLU A 328 -12.92 26.29 -13.90
N GLY A 329 -11.90 26.26 -13.05
CA GLY A 329 -11.87 25.37 -11.89
C GLY A 329 -10.49 24.80 -11.64
N THR A 330 -10.41 23.66 -10.98
CA THR A 330 -9.13 22.95 -10.85
C THR A 330 -8.76 22.24 -12.16
N LEU A 331 -7.46 22.06 -12.39
CA LEU A 331 -7.03 21.29 -13.57
C LEU A 331 -7.56 19.86 -13.54
N PHE A 332 -7.81 19.29 -12.34
CA PHE A 332 -8.51 18.01 -12.21
C PHE A 332 -9.94 18.07 -12.73
N ASP A 333 -10.68 19.16 -12.44
CA ASP A 333 -12.06 19.32 -12.93
C ASP A 333 -12.09 19.42 -14.46
N MET A 334 -11.17 20.20 -15.05
CA MET A 334 -11.05 20.34 -16.50
C MET A 334 -10.71 19.01 -17.19
N LEU A 335 -9.79 18.21 -16.61
CA LEU A 335 -9.45 16.89 -17.12
C LEU A 335 -10.59 15.88 -16.89
N GLY A 336 -11.32 16.00 -15.78
CA GLY A 336 -12.52 15.23 -15.51
C GLY A 336 -13.58 15.45 -16.56
N ASN A 337 -13.89 16.72 -16.88
CA ASN A 337 -14.82 17.09 -17.94
C ASN A 337 -14.41 16.53 -19.31
N ALA A 338 -13.12 16.63 -19.67
CA ALA A 338 -12.61 16.08 -20.92
C ALA A 338 -12.69 14.55 -20.98
N SER A 339 -12.44 13.88 -19.84
CA SER A 339 -12.60 12.43 -19.68
C SER A 339 -14.05 12.01 -19.85
N ASP A 340 -14.99 12.66 -19.16
CA ASP A 340 -16.42 12.34 -19.18
C ASP A 340 -17.00 12.53 -20.59
N LEU A 341 -16.66 13.62 -21.25
CA LEU A 341 -17.06 13.85 -22.64
C LEU A 341 -16.50 12.77 -23.57
N THR A 342 -15.27 12.30 -23.34
CA THR A 342 -14.68 11.22 -24.10
C THR A 342 -15.41 9.90 -23.87
N ILE A 343 -15.72 9.56 -22.61
CA ILE A 343 -16.45 8.35 -22.23
C ILE A 343 -17.85 8.35 -22.85
N ILE A 344 -18.59 9.47 -22.69
CA ILE A 344 -19.97 9.60 -23.20
C ILE A 344 -20.02 9.39 -24.70
N ASN A 345 -19.03 9.95 -25.45
CA ASN A 345 -19.07 9.92 -26.91
C ASN A 345 -18.40 8.69 -27.55
N THR A 346 -17.51 8.00 -26.82
CA THR A 346 -16.76 6.86 -27.39
C THR A 346 -17.02 5.54 -26.66
N GLY A 347 -17.56 5.58 -25.44
CA GLY A 347 -17.67 4.43 -24.55
C GLY A 347 -16.33 3.94 -24.00
N LYS A 348 -15.21 4.64 -24.26
CA LYS A 348 -13.88 4.24 -23.84
C LYS A 348 -13.44 4.98 -22.61
N VAL A 349 -12.92 4.23 -21.63
CA VAL A 349 -12.37 4.76 -20.39
C VAL A 349 -10.85 4.85 -20.50
N TYR A 350 -10.30 5.98 -20.09
CA TYR A 350 -8.86 6.23 -20.01
C TYR A 350 -8.46 6.56 -18.58
N VAL A 351 -7.29 6.08 -18.17
CA VAL A 351 -6.75 6.29 -16.82
C VAL A 351 -5.55 7.21 -16.90
N LEU A 352 -5.64 8.33 -16.18
CA LEU A 352 -4.54 9.27 -15.95
C LEU A 352 -3.82 8.89 -14.66
N TYR A 353 -2.49 8.80 -14.73
CA TYR A 353 -1.65 8.48 -13.58
C TYR A 353 -0.22 9.00 -13.77
N ASP A 354 0.53 9.09 -12.68
CA ASP A 354 1.97 9.33 -12.73
C ASP A 354 2.74 8.00 -12.74
N ASP A 355 3.60 7.82 -13.72
CA ASP A 355 4.50 6.68 -13.86
C ASP A 355 5.93 7.11 -13.53
N PHE A 356 6.26 7.05 -12.26
CA PHE A 356 7.57 7.40 -11.75
C PHE A 356 8.06 8.78 -12.24
N GLY A 357 7.24 9.81 -12.05
CA GLY A 357 7.52 11.19 -12.41
C GLY A 357 7.20 11.56 -13.86
N LYS A 358 6.31 10.80 -14.52
CA LYS A 358 5.82 11.10 -15.87
C LYS A 358 4.31 10.87 -15.93
N LEU A 359 3.56 11.85 -16.37
CA LEU A 359 2.12 11.74 -16.58
C LEU A 359 1.81 10.79 -17.74
N CYS A 360 1.02 9.78 -17.47
CA CYS A 360 0.60 8.77 -18.46
C CYS A 360 -0.92 8.74 -18.57
N LEU A 361 -1.42 8.56 -19.78
CA LEU A 361 -2.83 8.35 -20.10
C LEU A 361 -2.97 7.09 -20.93
N LYS A 362 -3.61 6.06 -20.39
CA LYS A 362 -3.76 4.77 -21.06
C LYS A 362 -5.22 4.32 -21.09
N PRO A 363 -5.64 3.57 -22.11
CA PRO A 363 -6.95 2.93 -22.10
C PRO A 363 -7.00 1.91 -20.97
N TYR A 364 -8.14 1.88 -20.27
CA TYR A 364 -8.35 1.00 -19.12
C TYR A 364 -8.11 -0.48 -19.44
N GLU A 365 -8.53 -0.93 -20.62
CA GLU A 365 -8.39 -2.31 -21.06
C GLU A 365 -6.91 -2.76 -21.16
N SER A 366 -5.98 -1.80 -21.27
CA SER A 366 -4.54 -2.09 -21.26
C SER A 366 -3.93 -2.23 -19.87
N LEU A 367 -4.74 -2.03 -18.82
CA LEU A 367 -4.29 -2.00 -17.42
C LEU A 367 -4.83 -3.19 -16.61
N LEU A 368 -5.25 -4.26 -17.28
CA LEU A 368 -5.66 -5.51 -16.65
C LEU A 368 -4.43 -6.25 -16.12
N LEU A 369 -4.44 -6.59 -14.84
CA LEU A 369 -3.35 -7.33 -14.21
C LEU A 369 -3.70 -8.82 -14.10
N PRO A 370 -2.78 -9.73 -14.38
CA PRO A 370 -2.93 -11.14 -14.10
C PRO A 370 -2.73 -11.41 -12.61
N LEU A 371 -3.54 -10.75 -11.78
CA LEU A 371 -3.53 -10.86 -10.33
C LEU A 371 -4.90 -11.33 -9.89
N TYR A 372 -4.94 -12.51 -9.27
CA TYR A 372 -6.16 -13.10 -8.75
C TYR A 372 -6.22 -12.90 -7.23
N ILE A 373 -7.36 -12.40 -6.76
CA ILE A 373 -7.62 -12.12 -5.34
C ILE A 373 -8.93 -12.80 -4.95
N ASP A 374 -8.91 -13.52 -3.83
CA ASP A 374 -10.05 -14.21 -3.24
C ASP A 374 -10.11 -13.98 -1.72
N GLU A 375 -11.05 -14.65 -1.06
CA GLU A 375 -11.20 -14.57 0.39
C GLU A 375 -9.99 -15.08 1.19
N ASP A 376 -9.22 -16.01 0.63
CA ASP A 376 -8.03 -16.59 1.29
C ASP A 376 -6.79 -15.69 1.17
N THR A 377 -6.80 -14.78 0.22
CA THR A 377 -5.66 -13.86 -0.04
C THR A 377 -5.74 -12.54 0.71
N ALA A 378 -6.85 -12.28 1.41
CA ALA A 378 -7.08 -11.06 2.19
C ALA A 378 -7.37 -11.39 3.67
N GLN A 379 -6.98 -10.50 4.58
CA GLN A 379 -7.32 -10.65 6.01
C GLN A 379 -8.76 -10.25 6.33
N GLY A 380 -9.40 -9.50 5.45
CA GLY A 380 -10.78 -9.09 5.60
C GLY A 380 -11.32 -8.41 4.34
N TYR A 381 -12.62 -8.34 4.24
CA TYR A 381 -13.30 -7.65 3.16
C TYR A 381 -14.57 -6.94 3.63
N SER A 382 -15.03 -5.97 2.85
CA SER A 382 -16.33 -5.34 2.98
C SER A 382 -16.93 -5.18 1.58
N TYR A 383 -18.16 -5.62 1.40
CA TYR A 383 -18.88 -5.51 0.12
C TYR A 383 -20.13 -4.66 0.29
N THR A 384 -20.34 -3.73 -0.63
CA THR A 384 -21.54 -2.87 -0.69
C THR A 384 -22.13 -2.92 -2.09
N SER A 385 -23.43 -3.12 -2.16
CA SER A 385 -24.24 -2.96 -3.37
C SER A 385 -25.26 -1.87 -3.14
N SER A 386 -25.30 -0.85 -4.00
CA SER A 386 -26.10 0.35 -3.76
C SER A 386 -26.71 0.92 -5.04
N ILE A 387 -27.89 1.51 -4.91
CA ILE A 387 -28.53 2.37 -5.93
C ILE A 387 -28.76 3.80 -5.39
N ASP A 388 -28.17 4.14 -4.23
CA ASP A 388 -28.42 5.38 -3.51
C ASP A 388 -27.80 6.62 -4.19
N SER A 389 -26.60 6.47 -4.73
CA SER A 389 -25.87 7.59 -5.33
C SER A 389 -25.49 7.30 -6.78
N ASP A 390 -25.64 8.32 -7.64
CA ASP A 390 -25.24 8.27 -9.06
C ASP A 390 -25.85 7.09 -9.87
N VAL A 391 -27.01 6.60 -9.46
CA VAL A 391 -27.79 5.62 -10.22
C VAL A 391 -29.07 6.28 -10.70
N TYR A 392 -29.22 6.36 -12.02
CA TYR A 392 -30.36 7.01 -12.62
C TYR A 392 -30.97 6.15 -13.72
N ASN A 393 -32.28 5.98 -13.67
CA ASN A 393 -33.06 5.23 -14.67
C ASN A 393 -34.04 6.12 -15.45
N ARG A 394 -33.94 7.43 -15.22
CA ARG A 394 -34.60 8.47 -16.00
C ARG A 394 -33.61 9.59 -16.26
N ILE A 395 -33.39 9.89 -17.55
CA ILE A 395 -32.53 11.00 -17.98
C ILE A 395 -33.43 12.11 -18.47
N LYS A 396 -33.31 13.30 -17.84
CA LYS A 396 -34.02 14.51 -18.26
C LYS A 396 -33.03 15.58 -18.65
N LEU A 397 -32.98 15.91 -19.94
CA LEU A 397 -32.19 16.98 -20.52
C LEU A 397 -33.15 18.16 -20.79
N ALA A 398 -32.74 19.37 -20.42
CA ALA A 398 -33.54 20.57 -20.61
C ALA A 398 -32.68 21.67 -21.23
N TRP A 399 -33.28 22.53 -22.04
CA TRP A 399 -32.65 23.74 -22.56
C TRP A 399 -33.69 24.87 -22.68
N ASP A 400 -33.24 26.09 -22.64
CA ASP A 400 -34.09 27.23 -22.91
C ASP A 400 -34.07 27.51 -24.42
N ASN A 401 -35.23 27.62 -25.02
CA ASN A 401 -35.37 27.97 -26.42
C ASN A 401 -35.47 29.50 -26.53
N ASP A 402 -34.42 30.13 -27.03
CA ASP A 402 -34.30 31.60 -27.12
C ASP A 402 -35.32 32.21 -28.08
N GLU A 403 -35.86 31.46 -29.07
CA GLU A 403 -36.86 31.94 -30.02
C GLU A 403 -38.26 31.99 -29.39
N THR A 404 -38.59 31.00 -28.57
CA THR A 404 -39.95 30.84 -27.99
C THR A 404 -40.04 31.30 -26.54
N GLY A 405 -38.89 31.51 -25.85
CA GLY A 405 -38.82 31.80 -24.42
C GLY A 405 -39.30 30.64 -23.53
N VAL A 406 -39.47 29.44 -24.07
CA VAL A 406 -39.99 28.26 -23.35
C VAL A 406 -38.85 27.27 -23.10
N ARG A 407 -38.88 26.66 -21.90
CA ARG A 407 -37.96 25.56 -21.59
C ARG A 407 -38.46 24.27 -22.23
N GLU A 408 -37.65 23.75 -23.14
CA GLU A 408 -37.88 22.45 -23.75
C GLU A 408 -37.20 21.33 -22.97
N VAL A 409 -37.74 20.11 -23.05
CA VAL A 409 -37.20 18.96 -22.33
C VAL A 409 -37.21 17.70 -23.19
N HIS A 410 -36.15 16.93 -23.07
CA HIS A 410 -36.07 15.55 -23.59
C HIS A 410 -35.96 14.57 -22.43
N VAL A 411 -36.83 13.55 -22.38
CA VAL A 411 -36.87 12.56 -21.31
C VAL A 411 -36.71 11.17 -21.86
N MET A 412 -35.74 10.42 -21.33
CA MET A 412 -35.56 9.00 -21.60
C MET A 412 -35.75 8.19 -20.33
N ASN A 413 -36.49 7.11 -20.41
CA ASN A 413 -36.79 6.23 -19.27
C ASN A 413 -36.29 4.81 -19.54
N ASN A 414 -35.83 4.12 -18.49
CA ASN A 414 -35.66 2.67 -18.47
C ASN A 414 -36.76 2.07 -17.56
N THR A 415 -37.83 1.60 -18.17
CA THR A 415 -39.01 1.09 -17.45
C THR A 415 -38.70 -0.19 -16.68
N ALA A 416 -37.76 -1.01 -17.16
CA ALA A 416 -37.38 -2.26 -16.49
C ALA A 416 -36.70 -2.02 -15.14
N SER A 417 -35.81 -1.03 -15.05
CA SER A 417 -35.19 -0.66 -13.76
C SER A 417 -36.11 0.22 -12.90
N GLN A 418 -36.95 1.07 -13.52
CA GLN A 418 -37.94 1.84 -12.78
C GLN A 418 -38.97 0.96 -12.05
N SER A 419 -39.37 -0.16 -12.63
CA SER A 419 -40.27 -1.11 -11.96
C SER A 419 -39.64 -1.79 -10.73
N LYS A 420 -38.33 -1.86 -10.67
CA LYS A 420 -37.58 -2.48 -9.55
C LYS A 420 -37.21 -1.49 -8.47
N TRP A 421 -36.80 -0.27 -8.86
CA TRP A 421 -36.15 0.69 -7.94
C TRP A 421 -36.95 1.99 -7.76
N GLY A 422 -38.08 2.14 -8.46
CA GLY A 422 -38.73 3.44 -8.57
C GLY A 422 -38.02 4.35 -9.56
N THR A 423 -38.41 5.61 -9.61
CA THR A 423 -37.82 6.59 -10.55
C THR A 423 -36.67 7.33 -9.89
N LEU A 424 -35.46 7.08 -10.41
CA LEU A 424 -34.23 7.78 -10.05
C LEU A 424 -33.84 8.67 -11.26
N GLN A 425 -33.89 10.00 -11.07
CA GLN A 425 -33.76 10.94 -12.19
C GLN A 425 -32.42 11.67 -12.22
N TYR A 426 -31.71 11.58 -13.36
CA TYR A 426 -30.67 12.50 -13.75
C TYR A 426 -31.28 13.74 -14.39
N TYR A 427 -30.82 14.93 -14.04
CA TYR A 427 -31.22 16.19 -14.65
C TYR A 427 -29.99 16.99 -15.08
N GLU A 428 -30.02 17.46 -16.33
CA GLU A 428 -29.00 18.37 -16.85
C GLU A 428 -29.67 19.46 -17.67
N LYS A 429 -29.27 20.73 -17.41
CA LYS A 429 -29.61 21.87 -18.25
C LYS A 429 -28.48 22.04 -19.28
N LEU A 430 -28.81 22.00 -20.54
CA LEU A 430 -27.91 22.23 -21.65
C LEU A 430 -27.79 23.74 -21.91
N ASP A 431 -26.60 24.20 -22.24
CA ASP A 431 -26.35 25.63 -22.57
C ASP A 431 -26.96 26.02 -23.91
N ASN A 432 -27.08 25.07 -24.84
CA ASN A 432 -27.65 25.28 -26.17
C ASN A 432 -28.55 24.11 -26.56
N ALA A 433 -29.50 24.36 -27.43
CA ALA A 433 -30.31 23.34 -28.06
C ALA A 433 -29.44 22.39 -28.89
N LEU A 434 -29.61 21.09 -28.65
CA LEU A 434 -29.05 20.03 -29.52
C LEU A 434 -30.13 19.57 -30.51
N ASN A 435 -29.72 19.11 -31.68
CA ASN A 435 -30.68 18.44 -32.57
C ASN A 435 -31.18 17.13 -31.93
N THR A 436 -32.32 16.66 -32.39
CA THR A 436 -33.01 15.48 -31.84
C THR A 436 -32.12 14.23 -31.80
N ALA A 437 -31.26 14.04 -32.81
CA ALA A 437 -30.37 12.85 -32.91
C ALA A 437 -29.26 12.93 -31.83
N ASP A 438 -28.68 14.10 -31.63
CA ASP A 438 -27.65 14.32 -30.62
C ASP A 438 -28.23 14.21 -29.21
N LEU A 439 -29.44 14.77 -28.95
CA LEU A 439 -30.16 14.59 -27.69
C LEU A 439 -30.40 13.12 -27.35
N GLN A 440 -30.89 12.34 -28.34
CA GLN A 440 -31.10 10.89 -28.17
C GLN A 440 -29.78 10.16 -27.90
N THR A 441 -28.72 10.50 -28.61
CA THR A 441 -27.40 9.89 -28.44
C THR A 441 -26.85 10.18 -27.05
N LYS A 442 -26.90 11.44 -26.62
CA LYS A 442 -26.48 11.85 -25.26
C LYS A 442 -27.31 11.16 -24.18
N ALA A 443 -28.64 11.16 -24.31
CA ALA A 443 -29.52 10.51 -23.35
C ALA A 443 -29.27 8.99 -23.24
N LYS A 444 -29.04 8.31 -24.37
CA LYS A 444 -28.67 6.87 -24.38
C LYS A 444 -27.33 6.62 -23.70
N ALA A 445 -26.33 7.45 -23.96
CA ALA A 445 -25.02 7.33 -23.33
C ALA A 445 -25.11 7.54 -21.81
N LEU A 446 -25.82 8.58 -21.35
CA LEU A 446 -26.07 8.83 -19.94
C LEU A 446 -26.86 7.69 -19.28
N MET A 447 -27.89 7.17 -19.95
CA MET A 447 -28.66 6.02 -19.47
C MET A 447 -27.76 4.78 -19.30
N LYS A 448 -26.93 4.48 -20.28
CA LYS A 448 -25.99 3.36 -20.20
C LYS A 448 -24.98 3.55 -19.06
N TYR A 449 -24.52 4.77 -18.83
CA TYR A 449 -23.52 5.09 -17.84
C TYR A 449 -24.08 5.03 -16.41
N TYR A 450 -25.30 5.54 -16.19
CA TYR A 450 -25.86 5.71 -14.85
C TYR A 450 -26.83 4.61 -14.41
N ASN A 451 -27.44 3.86 -15.35
CA ASN A 451 -28.43 2.85 -14.97
C ASN A 451 -27.79 1.50 -14.62
N VAL A 452 -26.90 1.53 -13.67
CA VAL A 452 -26.16 0.35 -13.16
C VAL A 452 -26.07 0.39 -11.64
N ILE A 453 -26.18 -0.78 -10.99
CA ILE A 453 -25.99 -0.91 -9.55
C ILE A 453 -24.51 -0.66 -9.23
N HIS A 454 -24.24 0.23 -8.28
CA HIS A 454 -22.90 0.41 -7.76
C HIS A 454 -22.52 -0.79 -6.89
N ARG A 455 -21.35 -1.34 -7.16
CA ARG A 455 -20.77 -2.42 -6.38
C ARG A 455 -19.37 -2.02 -5.97
N GLU A 456 -19.13 -2.00 -4.67
CA GLU A 456 -17.86 -1.67 -4.07
C GLU A 456 -17.39 -2.84 -3.23
N LEU A 457 -16.15 -3.21 -3.37
CA LEU A 457 -15.49 -4.23 -2.58
C LEU A 457 -14.20 -3.66 -2.01
N THR A 458 -14.08 -3.63 -0.70
CA THR A 458 -12.83 -3.32 -0.03
C THR A 458 -12.18 -4.61 0.42
N MET A 459 -10.92 -4.82 0.02
CA MET A 459 -10.09 -5.95 0.43
C MET A 459 -8.96 -5.42 1.31
N GLN A 460 -8.80 -5.97 2.50
CA GLN A 460 -7.84 -5.47 3.49
C GLN A 460 -6.66 -6.42 3.64
N LYS A 461 -5.45 -5.83 3.70
CA LYS A 461 -4.20 -6.56 3.91
C LYS A 461 -4.02 -7.75 2.96
N VAL A 462 -4.34 -7.54 1.69
CA VAL A 462 -3.98 -8.46 0.62
C VAL A 462 -2.46 -8.48 0.48
N PHE A 463 -1.88 -9.58 0.04
CA PHE A 463 -0.44 -9.62 -0.27
C PHE A 463 -0.06 -8.50 -1.27
N GLY A 464 1.10 -7.88 -1.05
CA GLY A 464 1.51 -6.69 -1.80
C GLY A 464 1.98 -6.99 -3.23
N ASP A 465 1.43 -6.24 -4.18
CA ASP A 465 1.91 -6.20 -5.56
C ASP A 465 1.96 -4.75 -6.05
N VAL A 466 3.15 -4.23 -6.32
CA VAL A 466 3.36 -2.83 -6.73
C VAL A 466 2.69 -2.45 -8.05
N ARG A 467 2.24 -3.43 -8.84
CA ARG A 467 1.50 -3.21 -10.07
C ARG A 467 0.03 -2.83 -9.81
N ALA A 468 -0.53 -3.26 -8.67
CA ALA A 468 -1.93 -3.05 -8.30
C ALA A 468 -2.15 -1.62 -7.77
N ARG A 469 -1.99 -0.61 -8.62
CA ARG A 469 -2.26 0.79 -8.32
C ARG A 469 -3.64 1.21 -8.81
N ALA A 470 -4.12 2.34 -8.34
CA ALA A 470 -5.39 2.89 -8.80
C ALA A 470 -5.43 3.05 -10.34
N GLY A 471 -6.56 2.68 -10.92
CA GLY A 471 -6.79 2.63 -12.37
C GLY A 471 -6.38 1.32 -13.04
N THR A 472 -5.73 0.38 -12.34
CA THR A 472 -5.53 -0.99 -12.83
C THR A 472 -6.73 -1.86 -12.50
N SER A 473 -6.83 -3.04 -13.09
CA SER A 473 -7.84 -4.04 -12.73
C SER A 473 -7.21 -5.31 -12.23
N VAL A 474 -7.85 -5.89 -11.23
CA VAL A 474 -7.48 -7.18 -10.66
C VAL A 474 -8.65 -8.17 -10.82
N CYS A 475 -8.33 -9.44 -11.03
CA CYS A 475 -9.34 -10.50 -11.10
C CYS A 475 -9.75 -10.88 -9.67
N VAL A 476 -11.03 -10.74 -9.35
CA VAL A 476 -11.60 -11.08 -8.05
C VAL A 476 -12.45 -12.34 -8.18
N GLY A 477 -12.23 -13.32 -7.29
CA GLY A 477 -13.04 -14.53 -7.17
C GLY A 477 -13.52 -14.71 -5.75
N MET A 478 -14.76 -14.29 -5.44
CA MET A 478 -15.32 -14.37 -4.09
C MET A 478 -16.73 -14.93 -4.08
N GLY A 479 -16.99 -15.83 -3.12
CA GLY A 479 -18.32 -16.32 -2.79
C GLY A 479 -18.89 -15.60 -1.57
N LEU A 480 -19.80 -14.64 -1.78
CA LEU A 480 -20.38 -13.82 -0.71
C LEU A 480 -21.72 -14.37 -0.22
N GLY A 481 -21.93 -15.68 -0.32
CA GLY A 481 -23.16 -16.36 0.05
C GLY A 481 -24.19 -16.33 -1.08
N ASP A 482 -24.92 -15.25 -1.22
CA ASP A 482 -25.92 -15.02 -2.26
C ASP A 482 -25.36 -14.41 -3.55
N ILE A 483 -24.13 -13.94 -3.53
CA ILE A 483 -23.46 -13.29 -4.67
C ILE A 483 -22.10 -13.97 -4.92
N ASN A 484 -21.85 -14.37 -6.15
CA ASN A 484 -20.55 -14.82 -6.60
C ASN A 484 -19.91 -13.77 -7.50
N ILE A 485 -18.76 -13.25 -7.07
CA ILE A 485 -17.94 -12.35 -7.88
C ILE A 485 -16.87 -13.20 -8.56
N LYS A 486 -16.86 -13.18 -9.89
CA LYS A 486 -15.84 -13.82 -10.73
C LYS A 486 -15.54 -12.89 -11.89
N ASN A 487 -14.84 -11.79 -11.61
CA ASN A 487 -14.64 -10.77 -12.63
C ASN A 487 -13.43 -9.87 -12.35
N TYR A 488 -13.00 -9.13 -13.36
CA TYR A 488 -12.07 -8.03 -13.17
C TYR A 488 -12.78 -6.85 -12.50
N MET A 489 -12.19 -6.32 -11.45
CA MET A 489 -12.65 -5.12 -10.78
C MET A 489 -11.58 -4.02 -10.87
N CYS A 490 -12.02 -2.79 -11.08
CA CYS A 490 -11.15 -1.62 -11.11
C CYS A 490 -10.68 -1.28 -9.71
N VAL A 491 -9.41 -1.02 -9.57
CA VAL A 491 -8.83 -0.44 -8.36
C VAL A 491 -9.10 1.06 -8.35
N GLU A 492 -10.05 1.50 -7.54
CA GLU A 492 -10.36 2.94 -7.36
C GLU A 492 -9.33 3.61 -6.45
N LYS A 493 -8.93 2.90 -5.41
CA LYS A 493 -7.88 3.31 -4.50
C LYS A 493 -7.06 2.11 -4.07
N ALA A 494 -5.74 2.27 -4.01
CA ALA A 494 -4.85 1.30 -3.41
C ALA A 494 -3.99 1.97 -2.35
N LYS A 495 -3.88 1.33 -1.18
CA LYS A 495 -2.97 1.71 -0.12
C LYS A 495 -1.99 0.58 0.12
N HIS A 496 -0.74 0.82 -0.21
CA HIS A 496 0.36 -0.12 -0.02
C HIS A 496 1.09 0.21 1.27
N THR A 497 1.31 -0.79 2.11
CA THR A 497 2.03 -0.65 3.37
C THR A 497 3.26 -1.55 3.33
N PHE A 498 4.42 -0.93 3.32
CA PHE A 498 5.73 -1.59 3.36
C PHE A 498 6.23 -1.54 4.80
N SER A 499 6.14 -2.66 5.49
CA SER A 499 6.58 -2.85 6.86
C SER A 499 7.82 -3.74 6.92
N ASN A 500 8.48 -3.80 8.07
CA ASN A 500 9.64 -4.67 8.25
C ASN A 500 9.25 -6.16 8.09
N GLY A 501 9.65 -6.77 6.98
CA GLY A 501 9.36 -8.16 6.66
C GLY A 501 7.96 -8.44 6.10
N LEU A 502 7.10 -7.43 5.94
CA LEU A 502 5.75 -7.60 5.42
C LEU A 502 5.39 -6.48 4.44
N TYR A 503 4.89 -6.87 3.28
CA TYR A 503 4.32 -5.95 2.30
C TYR A 503 2.87 -6.34 2.02
N THR A 504 1.93 -5.46 2.35
CA THR A 504 0.50 -5.65 2.12
C THR A 504 -0.11 -4.48 1.39
N MET A 505 -1.31 -4.70 0.85
CA MET A 505 -2.11 -3.63 0.25
C MET A 505 -3.58 -3.73 0.69
N ASP A 506 -4.20 -2.56 0.86
CA ASP A 506 -5.64 -2.43 0.98
C ASP A 506 -6.17 -1.94 -0.38
N LEU A 507 -7.13 -2.65 -0.96
CA LEU A 507 -7.70 -2.35 -2.26
C LEU A 507 -9.16 -1.95 -2.13
N TYR A 508 -9.52 -0.82 -2.72
CA TYR A 508 -10.89 -0.36 -2.88
C TYR A 508 -11.27 -0.58 -4.35
N LEU A 509 -12.14 -1.54 -4.57
CA LEU A 509 -12.47 -2.07 -5.88
C LEU A 509 -13.89 -1.68 -6.27
N SER A 510 -14.09 -1.30 -7.52
CA SER A 510 -15.42 -1.06 -8.07
C SER A 510 -15.61 -1.79 -9.40
N GLY A 511 -16.86 -1.99 -9.78
CA GLY A 511 -17.19 -2.33 -11.15
C GLY A 511 -17.05 -1.08 -12.04
N ILE A 512 -16.41 -1.18 -13.19
CA ILE A 512 -16.47 -0.08 -14.16
C ILE A 512 -17.89 0.05 -14.68
N ARG A 513 -18.39 1.28 -14.67
CA ARG A 513 -19.73 1.60 -15.18
C ARG A 513 -19.85 1.17 -16.65
N GLY A 514 -20.75 0.23 -16.92
CA GLY A 514 -21.06 -0.25 -18.26
C GLY A 514 -20.62 -1.67 -18.61
N GLU A 515 -19.80 -2.36 -17.79
CA GLU A 515 -19.30 -3.70 -18.12
C GLU A 515 -19.86 -4.84 -17.23
N PHE A 516 -20.63 -4.53 -16.21
CA PHE A 516 -21.25 -5.54 -15.35
C PHE A 516 -22.76 -5.68 -15.67
N SER A 517 -23.06 -6.36 -16.74
CA SER A 517 -24.36 -7.06 -16.84
C SER A 517 -24.20 -8.43 -16.18
N ALA A 518 -25.04 -8.70 -15.19
CA ALA A 518 -25.16 -9.97 -14.48
C ALA A 518 -25.27 -11.17 -15.39
#